data_b9baac2aac43b1e9b80f2dd64083b1bc
#
_entry.id   b9baac2aac43b1e9b80f2dd64083b1bc
#
_cell.length_a   1.000
_cell.length_b   1.000
_cell.length_c   1.000
_cell.angle_alpha   90.00
_cell.angle_beta   90.00
_cell.angle_gamma   90.00
#
_symmetry.space_group_name_H-M   'P 1'
#
loop_
_entity.id
_entity.type
_entity.pdbx_description
1 polymer ?
#
loop_
_entity_poly.entity_id
_entity_poly.type
_entity_poly.pdbx_seq_one_letter_code
_entity_poly.pdbx_strand_id
1 'polypeptide(L)'
;VKDCYGNQLVSQTYDETKWAKAAAAAKDVIELAKASGLYELYVVAPKATVLPSQRPPHNALYSDKNYPEGWADVDPLLSYKSNFDGTILGSKNPELIFTRTRIGTGHINDWAYQSTPKTLKGNNRLAVTQKQVDAYAMNDGRSITEAEATGDYVTQGFTTQAYAVANPFLPAKVNLMYNNREPRFYASIAYNGSVWEASSASE
;
A
#
# COMPACT_ATOMS: atom_id res chain seq x y z
N VAL A 1 14.19 0.20 -24.67
CA VAL A 1 14.98 1.41 -24.40
C VAL A 1 16.20 1.36 -25.28
N LYS A 2 16.46 2.45 -26.02
CA LYS A 2 17.62 2.62 -26.87
C LYS A 2 18.41 3.85 -26.42
N ASP A 3 19.73 3.84 -26.66
CA ASP A 3 20.56 5.03 -26.49
C ASP A 3 20.36 6.06 -27.62
N CYS A 4 21.06 7.18 -27.55
CA CYS A 4 21.00 8.22 -28.57
C CYS A 4 21.60 7.80 -29.94
N TYR A 5 22.30 6.68 -29.98
CA TYR A 5 22.87 6.11 -31.21
C TYR A 5 22.02 4.97 -31.78
N GLY A 6 20.88 4.66 -31.14
CA GLY A 6 19.96 3.62 -31.57
C GLY A 6 20.31 2.22 -31.06
N ASN A 7 21.35 2.07 -30.25
CA ASN A 7 21.72 0.77 -29.66
C ASN A 7 20.70 0.34 -28.61
N GLN A 8 20.33 -0.92 -28.62
CA GLN A 8 19.39 -1.47 -27.63
C GLN A 8 20.07 -1.67 -26.29
N LEU A 9 19.63 -0.97 -25.26
CA LEU A 9 20.21 -1.02 -23.91
C LEU A 9 19.68 -2.19 -23.08
N VAL A 10 18.45 -2.66 -23.37
CA VAL A 10 17.81 -3.75 -22.65
C VAL A 10 17.26 -4.75 -23.65
N SER A 11 17.59 -6.03 -23.48
CA SER A 11 17.03 -7.11 -24.31
C SER A 11 15.50 -7.10 -24.22
N GLN A 12 14.84 -7.21 -25.38
CA GLN A 12 13.38 -7.40 -25.47
C GLN A 12 13.00 -8.88 -25.48
N THR A 13 13.99 -9.76 -25.58
CA THR A 13 13.74 -11.20 -25.54
C THR A 13 13.50 -11.63 -24.10
N TYR A 14 12.40 -12.31 -23.87
CA TYR A 14 12.10 -12.93 -22.58
C TYR A 14 13.18 -13.98 -22.26
N ASP A 15 13.66 -13.97 -21.04
CA ASP A 15 14.69 -14.89 -20.58
C ASP A 15 14.40 -15.30 -19.13
N GLU A 16 13.87 -16.49 -18.97
CA GLU A 16 13.51 -17.06 -17.67
C GLU A 16 14.70 -17.13 -16.71
N THR A 17 15.92 -17.30 -17.22
CA THR A 17 17.11 -17.40 -16.36
C THR A 17 17.41 -16.11 -15.60
N LYS A 18 17.03 -14.96 -16.15
CA LYS A 18 17.14 -13.66 -15.46
C LYS A 18 16.17 -13.55 -14.29
N TRP A 19 14.95 -14.04 -14.48
CA TRP A 19 13.95 -14.07 -13.42
C TRP A 19 14.34 -15.06 -12.32
N ALA A 20 14.82 -16.24 -12.68
CA ALA A 20 15.33 -17.22 -11.72
C ALA A 20 16.48 -16.66 -10.87
N LYS A 21 17.44 -15.95 -11.49
CA LYS A 21 18.54 -15.28 -10.76
C LYS A 21 18.03 -14.19 -9.82
N ALA A 22 17.08 -13.38 -10.26
CA ALA A 22 16.49 -12.35 -9.42
C ALA A 22 15.73 -12.96 -8.23
N ALA A 23 14.95 -14.00 -8.46
CA ALA A 23 14.24 -14.73 -7.41
C ALA A 23 15.18 -15.38 -6.40
N ALA A 24 16.28 -16.02 -6.88
CA ALA A 24 17.30 -16.60 -6.01
C ALA A 24 17.96 -15.54 -5.13
N ALA A 25 18.39 -14.42 -5.70
CA ALA A 25 18.99 -13.32 -4.95
C ALA A 25 18.05 -12.72 -3.90
N ALA A 26 16.77 -12.56 -4.24
CA ALA A 26 15.77 -12.09 -3.30
C ALA A 26 15.54 -13.09 -2.15
N LYS A 27 15.52 -14.40 -2.46
CA LYS A 27 15.41 -15.46 -1.46
C LYS A 27 16.61 -15.47 -0.52
N ASP A 28 17.81 -15.31 -1.02
CA ASP A 28 19.03 -15.26 -0.21
C ASP A 28 18.97 -14.12 0.83
N VAL A 29 18.45 -12.95 0.44
CA VAL A 29 18.24 -11.84 1.37
C VAL A 29 17.23 -12.20 2.47
N ILE A 30 16.12 -12.84 2.12
CA ILE A 30 15.09 -13.26 3.08
C ILE A 30 15.68 -14.28 4.07
N GLU A 31 16.41 -15.28 3.58
CA GLU A 31 17.00 -16.31 4.45
C GLU A 31 18.08 -15.72 5.38
N LEU A 32 18.89 -14.79 4.85
CA LEU A 32 19.88 -14.09 5.67
C LEU A 32 19.23 -13.21 6.75
N ALA A 33 18.15 -12.51 6.40
CA ALA A 33 17.40 -11.69 7.34
C ALA A 33 16.85 -12.56 8.50
N LYS A 34 16.20 -13.68 8.15
CA LYS A 34 15.68 -14.63 9.15
C LYS A 34 16.80 -15.23 10.03
N ALA A 35 17.90 -15.63 9.42
CA ALA A 35 19.02 -16.24 10.14
C ALA A 35 19.73 -15.28 11.09
N SER A 36 19.83 -14.00 10.70
CA SER A 36 20.49 -12.98 11.52
C SER A 36 19.62 -12.44 12.66
N GLY A 37 18.29 -12.49 12.51
CA GLY A 37 17.33 -11.86 13.43
C GLY A 37 17.45 -10.33 13.51
N LEU A 38 18.20 -9.71 12.58
CA LEU A 38 18.40 -8.25 12.56
C LEU A 38 17.32 -7.52 11.78
N TYR A 39 16.70 -8.23 10.83
CA TYR A 39 15.68 -7.68 9.94
C TYR A 39 14.47 -8.59 9.92
N GLU A 40 13.30 -7.98 9.97
CA GLU A 40 12.02 -8.68 9.95
C GLU A 40 10.94 -7.77 9.35
N LEU A 41 9.81 -8.34 8.93
CA LEU A 41 8.66 -7.54 8.56
C LEU A 41 8.05 -6.88 9.80
N TYR A 42 7.72 -5.61 9.69
CA TYR A 42 7.03 -4.89 10.75
C TYR A 42 5.56 -5.30 10.78
N VAL A 43 5.13 -5.87 11.89
CA VAL A 43 3.75 -6.33 12.08
C VAL A 43 3.09 -5.60 13.25
N VAL A 44 1.85 -5.20 13.05
CA VAL A 44 1.01 -4.54 14.05
C VAL A 44 -0.18 -5.44 14.36
N ALA A 45 -0.43 -5.67 15.64
CA ALA A 45 -1.61 -6.42 16.08
C ALA A 45 -2.91 -5.65 15.76
N PRO A 46 -4.02 -6.34 15.45
CA PRO A 46 -5.30 -5.71 15.20
C PRO A 46 -5.77 -4.88 16.40
N LYS A 47 -6.17 -3.63 16.15
CA LYS A 47 -6.71 -2.75 17.19
C LYS A 47 -8.24 -2.76 17.12
N ALA A 48 -8.90 -3.15 18.19
CA ALA A 48 -10.35 -3.23 18.27
C ALA A 48 -11.06 -1.86 18.25
N THR A 49 -10.38 -0.78 18.61
CA THR A 49 -10.97 0.55 18.90
C THR A 49 -10.67 1.62 17.86
N VAL A 50 -9.85 1.30 16.85
CA VAL A 50 -9.50 2.23 15.77
C VAL A 50 -10.23 1.80 14.50
N LEU A 51 -10.31 2.66 13.49
CA LEU A 51 -10.92 2.35 12.19
C LEU A 51 -10.64 0.90 11.78
N PRO A 52 -11.66 0.12 11.38
CA PRO A 52 -11.47 -1.28 11.03
C PRO A 52 -10.36 -1.42 10.00
N SER A 53 -9.44 -2.34 10.23
CA SER A 53 -8.43 -2.66 9.24
C SER A 53 -9.09 -3.29 8.02
N GLN A 54 -8.60 -2.97 6.83
CA GLN A 54 -9.04 -3.66 5.62
C GLN A 54 -8.43 -5.07 5.64
N ARG A 55 -9.24 -6.05 5.96
CA ARG A 55 -8.82 -7.45 6.00
C ARG A 55 -9.24 -8.16 4.71
N PRO A 56 -8.37 -9.03 4.18
CA PRO A 56 -8.77 -9.94 3.10
C PRO A 56 -9.92 -10.86 3.54
N PRO A 57 -10.70 -11.42 2.60
CA PRO A 57 -11.67 -12.46 2.89
C PRO A 57 -11.03 -13.66 3.58
N HIS A 58 -11.83 -14.38 4.38
CA HIS A 58 -11.34 -15.57 5.09
C HIS A 58 -10.78 -16.60 4.13
N ASN A 59 -9.58 -17.09 4.44
CA ASN A 59 -8.90 -18.18 3.75
C ASN A 59 -8.41 -19.18 4.79
N ALA A 60 -8.91 -20.40 4.72
CA ALA A 60 -8.62 -21.46 5.70
C ALA A 60 -7.12 -21.83 5.84
N LEU A 61 -6.30 -21.50 4.85
CA LEU A 61 -4.86 -21.75 4.89
C LEU A 61 -4.09 -20.76 5.76
N TYR A 62 -4.60 -19.52 5.89
CA TYR A 62 -3.83 -18.41 6.46
C TYR A 62 -4.59 -17.61 7.53
N SER A 63 -5.91 -17.48 7.41
CA SER A 63 -6.67 -16.52 8.22
C SER A 63 -6.71 -16.85 9.72
N ASP A 64 -6.63 -18.13 10.06
CA ASP A 64 -6.76 -18.61 11.44
C ASP A 64 -5.40 -18.91 12.09
N LYS A 65 -4.32 -18.63 11.41
CA LYS A 65 -2.97 -18.83 11.91
C LYS A 65 -2.32 -17.48 12.21
N ASN A 66 -1.44 -17.49 13.20
CA ASN A 66 -0.63 -16.32 13.51
C ASN A 66 0.53 -16.16 12.52
N TYR A 67 1.07 -14.95 12.42
CA TYR A 67 2.28 -14.70 11.68
C TYR A 67 3.46 -15.53 12.21
N PRO A 68 4.32 -16.12 11.37
CA PRO A 68 4.43 -15.91 9.92
C PRO A 68 3.61 -16.88 9.03
N GLU A 69 2.93 -17.89 9.60
CA GLU A 69 2.16 -18.87 8.81
C GLU A 69 0.81 -18.34 8.33
N GLY A 70 0.34 -17.26 8.92
CA GLY A 70 -0.91 -16.61 8.61
C GLY A 70 -0.95 -15.16 9.07
N TRP A 71 -2.14 -14.62 9.23
CA TRP A 71 -2.34 -13.20 9.55
C TRP A 71 -3.47 -12.95 10.57
N ALA A 72 -3.82 -13.95 11.38
CA ALA A 72 -4.87 -13.82 12.40
C ALA A 72 -4.58 -12.69 13.41
N ASP A 73 -3.31 -12.53 13.76
CA ASP A 73 -2.79 -11.56 14.74
C ASP A 73 -2.18 -10.32 14.12
N VAL A 74 -2.32 -10.12 12.80
CA VAL A 74 -1.75 -8.98 12.06
C VAL A 74 -2.84 -8.07 11.51
N ASP A 75 -2.64 -6.77 11.65
CA ASP A 75 -3.37 -5.74 10.91
C ASP A 75 -2.61 -5.39 9.62
N PRO A 76 -3.06 -5.86 8.44
CA PRO A 76 -2.31 -5.68 7.21
C PRO A 76 -2.24 -4.23 6.75
N LEU A 77 -3.25 -3.41 7.03
CA LEU A 77 -3.25 -1.99 6.70
C LEU A 77 -2.26 -1.22 7.57
N LEU A 78 -2.34 -1.37 8.89
CA LEU A 78 -1.47 -0.66 9.80
C LEU A 78 -0.01 -1.11 9.68
N SER A 79 0.23 -2.42 9.51
CA SER A 79 1.58 -2.95 9.31
C SER A 79 2.27 -2.35 8.08
N TYR A 80 1.55 -2.28 6.96
CA TYR A 80 2.08 -1.68 5.75
C TYR A 80 2.21 -0.15 5.87
N LYS A 81 1.15 0.54 6.28
CA LYS A 81 1.08 2.01 6.35
C LYS A 81 2.15 2.60 7.25
N SER A 82 2.40 1.98 8.41
CA SER A 82 3.37 2.47 9.40
C SER A 82 4.81 2.59 8.86
N ASN A 83 5.14 1.86 7.81
CA ASN A 83 6.45 1.98 7.15
C ASN A 83 6.63 3.28 6.35
N PHE A 84 5.54 3.96 6.00
CA PHE A 84 5.55 5.10 5.05
C PHE A 84 5.01 6.40 5.65
N ASP A 85 4.23 6.35 6.72
CA ASP A 85 3.54 7.52 7.28
C ASP A 85 4.29 8.22 8.42
N GLY A 86 5.49 7.75 8.74
CA GLY A 86 6.30 8.30 9.81
C GLY A 86 5.99 7.76 11.21
N THR A 87 5.09 6.80 11.35
CA THR A 87 4.79 6.13 12.62
C THR A 87 6.03 5.44 13.19
N ILE A 88 6.86 4.87 12.32
CA ILE A 88 8.11 4.23 12.69
C ILE A 88 9.27 5.15 12.31
N LEU A 89 10.11 5.46 13.28
CA LEU A 89 11.38 6.14 12.99
C LEU A 89 12.27 5.26 12.12
N GLY A 90 12.87 5.81 11.06
CA GLY A 90 13.71 5.05 10.15
C GLY A 90 14.84 4.27 10.84
N SER A 91 15.40 4.79 11.93
CA SER A 91 16.43 4.10 12.73
C SER A 91 15.91 2.92 13.56
N LYS A 92 14.59 2.75 13.65
CA LYS A 92 13.91 1.69 14.40
C LYS A 92 13.04 0.80 13.53
N ASN A 93 13.04 1.04 12.22
CA ASN A 93 12.26 0.24 11.29
C ASN A 93 13.04 -1.05 10.95
N PRO A 94 12.55 -2.23 11.37
CA PRO A 94 13.24 -3.50 11.15
C PRO A 94 13.26 -3.95 9.67
N GLU A 95 12.45 -3.34 8.81
CA GLU A 95 12.44 -3.66 7.38
C GLU A 95 13.56 -2.96 6.59
N LEU A 96 14.19 -1.93 7.17
CA LEU A 96 15.16 -1.10 6.47
C LEU A 96 16.58 -1.68 6.54
N ILE A 97 16.99 -2.40 5.50
CA ILE A 97 18.36 -2.94 5.36
C ILE A 97 19.33 -1.83 4.95
N PHE A 98 18.95 -1.03 3.97
CA PHE A 98 19.75 0.09 3.48
C PHE A 98 18.83 1.22 3.03
N THR A 99 19.11 2.42 3.52
CA THR A 99 18.39 3.62 3.13
C THR A 99 19.36 4.69 2.68
N ARG A 100 19.01 5.38 1.62
CA ARG A 100 19.65 6.62 1.23
C ARG A 100 18.62 7.74 1.30
N THR A 101 18.72 8.54 2.32
CA THR A 101 17.92 9.76 2.45
C THR A 101 18.76 10.96 2.05
N ARG A 102 18.14 11.96 1.46
CA ARG A 102 18.80 13.24 1.22
C ARG A 102 18.83 14.02 2.53
N ILE A 103 20.02 14.40 2.97
CA ILE A 103 20.18 15.27 4.13
C ILE A 103 19.85 16.69 3.68
N GLY A 104 18.80 17.27 4.22
CA GLY A 104 18.41 18.66 3.95
C GLY A 104 16.90 18.86 4.18
N THR A 105 16.56 19.86 4.95
CA THR A 105 15.19 20.11 5.42
C THR A 105 14.25 20.69 4.36
N GLY A 106 14.77 21.14 3.20
CA GLY A 106 14.00 21.89 2.22
C GLY A 106 13.10 21.08 1.29
N HIS A 107 13.30 19.77 1.16
CA HIS A 107 12.62 18.98 0.11
C HIS A 107 11.70 17.87 0.63
N ILE A 108 11.80 17.48 1.88
CA ILE A 108 10.93 16.42 2.44
C ILE A 108 9.49 16.95 2.54
N ASN A 109 9.34 18.21 2.93
CA ASN A 109 8.04 18.86 3.00
C ASN A 109 7.44 19.17 1.63
N ASP A 110 8.25 19.29 0.58
CA ASP A 110 7.77 19.65 -0.75
C ASP A 110 6.88 18.55 -1.35
N TRP A 111 7.27 17.28 -1.27
CA TRP A 111 6.49 16.19 -1.84
C TRP A 111 5.15 16.00 -1.11
N ALA A 112 5.17 15.96 0.21
CA ALA A 112 3.97 15.89 1.01
C ALA A 112 3.08 17.11 0.74
N TYR A 113 3.64 18.30 0.74
CA TYR A 113 2.92 19.54 0.49
C TYR A 113 2.32 19.61 -0.93
N GLN A 114 3.04 19.12 -1.96
CA GLN A 114 2.55 19.07 -3.33
C GLN A 114 1.43 18.04 -3.53
N SER A 115 1.44 16.95 -2.76
CA SER A 115 0.45 15.86 -2.84
C SER A 115 -0.79 16.11 -1.98
N THR A 116 -0.66 16.92 -0.93
CA THR A 116 -1.75 17.16 0.02
C THR A 116 -2.82 18.08 -0.58
N PRO A 117 -4.12 17.80 -0.36
CA PRO A 117 -5.20 18.68 -0.79
C PRO A 117 -5.12 20.09 -0.22
N LYS A 118 -5.65 21.06 -0.97
CA LYS A 118 -5.68 22.47 -0.52
C LYS A 118 -6.44 22.68 0.78
N THR A 119 -7.48 21.91 1.02
CA THR A 119 -8.24 21.92 2.28
C THR A 119 -7.41 21.58 3.50
N LEU A 120 -6.32 20.85 3.31
CA LEU A 120 -5.33 20.51 4.32
C LEU A 120 -4.05 21.36 4.19
N LYS A 121 -4.18 22.56 3.62
CA LYS A 121 -3.10 23.52 3.39
C LYS A 121 -1.99 23.05 2.42
N GLY A 122 -2.26 22.02 1.62
CA GLY A 122 -1.34 21.57 0.56
C GLY A 122 -1.57 22.27 -0.78
N ASN A 123 -0.77 21.95 -1.79
CA ASN A 123 -0.85 22.54 -3.13
C ASN A 123 -1.71 21.74 -4.11
N ASN A 124 -1.98 20.47 -3.86
CA ASN A 124 -2.71 19.56 -4.75
C ASN A 124 -2.16 19.58 -6.20
N ARG A 125 -0.84 19.52 -6.35
CA ARG A 125 -0.16 19.56 -7.65
C ARG A 125 0.28 18.18 -8.16
N LEU A 126 0.46 17.24 -7.26
CA LEU A 126 0.86 15.88 -7.59
C LEU A 126 -0.31 14.93 -7.31
N ALA A 127 -0.68 14.19 -8.34
CA ALA A 127 -1.67 13.13 -8.26
C ALA A 127 -1.12 11.87 -8.92
N VAL A 128 -1.56 10.73 -8.44
CA VAL A 128 -1.25 9.44 -9.07
C VAL A 128 -2.06 9.29 -10.36
N THR A 129 -1.49 8.59 -11.33
CA THR A 129 -2.22 8.26 -12.56
C THR A 129 -3.29 7.21 -12.27
N GLN A 130 -4.38 7.22 -13.05
CA GLN A 130 -5.41 6.17 -12.94
C GLN A 130 -4.81 4.77 -13.15
N LYS A 131 -3.84 4.62 -14.04
CA LYS A 131 -3.13 3.36 -14.26
C LYS A 131 -2.47 2.83 -12.98
N GLN A 132 -1.92 3.70 -12.13
CA GLN A 132 -1.35 3.30 -10.84
C GLN A 132 -2.45 2.91 -9.85
N VAL A 133 -3.57 3.62 -9.84
CA VAL A 133 -4.75 3.27 -9.03
C VAL A 133 -5.28 1.90 -9.40
N ASP A 134 -5.36 1.60 -10.70
CA ASP A 134 -5.89 0.35 -11.23
C ASP A 134 -4.91 -0.84 -11.06
N ALA A 135 -3.64 -0.57 -10.79
CA ALA A 135 -2.65 -1.62 -10.54
C ALA A 135 -2.80 -2.31 -9.17
N TYR A 136 -3.51 -1.70 -8.24
CA TYR A 136 -3.84 -2.34 -6.97
C TYR A 136 -4.94 -3.37 -7.15
N ALA A 137 -4.83 -4.50 -6.45
CA ALA A 137 -5.81 -5.58 -6.49
C ALA A 137 -7.08 -5.26 -5.67
N MET A 138 -8.08 -6.11 -5.83
CA MET A 138 -9.21 -6.19 -4.89
C MET A 138 -8.74 -6.84 -3.58
N ASN A 139 -9.55 -6.77 -2.53
CA ASN A 139 -9.22 -7.32 -1.21
C ASN A 139 -9.07 -8.86 -1.21
N ASP A 140 -9.64 -9.54 -2.20
CA ASP A 140 -9.52 -10.98 -2.41
C ASP A 140 -8.35 -11.39 -3.32
N GLY A 141 -7.55 -10.42 -3.77
CA GLY A 141 -6.38 -10.63 -4.62
C GLY A 141 -6.63 -10.62 -6.12
N ARG A 142 -7.91 -10.59 -6.57
CA ARG A 142 -8.22 -10.48 -8.00
C ARG A 142 -7.76 -9.14 -8.57
N SER A 143 -7.39 -9.14 -9.82
CA SER A 143 -7.19 -7.90 -10.57
C SER A 143 -8.52 -7.17 -10.78
N ILE A 144 -8.44 -5.87 -11.05
CA ILE A 144 -9.63 -5.06 -11.40
C ILE A 144 -10.37 -5.65 -12.60
N THR A 145 -9.66 -6.12 -13.62
CA THR A 145 -10.26 -6.70 -14.82
C THR A 145 -11.07 -7.97 -14.49
N GLU A 146 -10.56 -8.82 -13.61
CA GLU A 146 -11.29 -10.01 -13.16
C GLU A 146 -12.52 -9.65 -12.34
N ALA A 147 -12.41 -8.65 -11.45
CA ALA A 147 -13.51 -8.19 -10.63
C ALA A 147 -14.58 -7.43 -11.44
N GLU A 148 -14.21 -6.70 -12.48
CA GLU A 148 -15.11 -6.04 -13.41
C GLU A 148 -15.94 -7.08 -14.20
N ALA A 149 -15.29 -8.16 -14.65
CA ALA A 149 -15.96 -9.25 -15.36
C ALA A 149 -17.03 -9.97 -14.52
N THR A 150 -16.92 -9.96 -13.19
CA THR A 150 -17.90 -10.52 -12.25
C THR A 150 -18.88 -9.48 -11.69
N GLY A 151 -18.70 -8.18 -12.00
CA GLY A 151 -19.53 -7.10 -11.48
C GLY A 151 -19.18 -6.65 -10.05
N ASP A 152 -18.09 -7.15 -9.49
CA ASP A 152 -17.64 -6.78 -8.13
C ASP A 152 -16.86 -5.47 -8.11
N TYR A 153 -16.35 -5.04 -9.26
CA TYR A 153 -15.75 -3.72 -9.44
C TYR A 153 -16.62 -2.87 -10.35
N VAL A 154 -17.01 -1.68 -9.85
CA VAL A 154 -17.82 -0.71 -10.58
C VAL A 154 -17.22 0.68 -10.48
N THR A 155 -17.19 1.40 -11.59
CA THR A 155 -16.65 2.76 -11.67
C THR A 155 -17.72 3.83 -11.50
N GLN A 156 -19.00 3.46 -11.55
CA GLN A 156 -20.13 4.37 -11.47
C GLN A 156 -20.86 4.24 -10.14
N GLY A 157 -21.30 5.38 -9.61
CA GLY A 157 -22.06 5.42 -8.37
C GLY A 157 -21.21 5.74 -7.13
N PHE A 158 -21.92 5.92 -6.02
CA PHE A 158 -21.33 6.34 -4.75
C PHE A 158 -21.88 5.50 -3.61
N THR A 159 -21.08 5.35 -2.56
CA THR A 159 -21.49 4.70 -1.32
C THR A 159 -22.65 5.46 -0.66
N THR A 160 -23.61 4.72 -0.14
CA THR A 160 -24.74 5.26 0.63
C THR A 160 -24.37 5.45 2.11
N GLN A 161 -25.22 6.18 2.85
CA GLN A 161 -25.07 6.28 4.30
C GLN A 161 -25.22 4.92 5.00
N ALA A 162 -26.13 4.08 4.53
CA ALA A 162 -26.31 2.73 5.05
C ALA A 162 -25.05 1.87 4.83
N TYR A 163 -24.42 2.00 3.66
CA TYR A 163 -23.14 1.34 3.38
C TYR A 163 -22.04 1.80 4.35
N ALA A 164 -21.90 3.11 4.57
CA ALA A 164 -20.89 3.67 5.47
C ALA A 164 -21.08 3.24 6.94
N VAL A 165 -22.31 3.06 7.38
CA VAL A 165 -22.60 2.52 8.72
C VAL A 165 -22.17 1.06 8.84
N ALA A 166 -22.43 0.26 7.82
CA ALA A 166 -22.02 -1.14 7.78
C ALA A 166 -20.51 -1.32 7.53
N ASN A 167 -19.89 -0.34 6.91
CA ASN A 167 -18.46 -0.35 6.51
C ASN A 167 -17.78 0.96 6.92
N PRO A 168 -17.51 1.18 8.20
CA PRO A 168 -17.02 2.47 8.73
C PRO A 168 -15.67 2.89 8.17
N PHE A 169 -14.99 1.99 7.45
CA PHE A 169 -13.75 2.25 6.74
C PHE A 169 -13.93 3.15 5.50
N LEU A 170 -15.09 3.08 4.86
CA LEU A 170 -15.39 3.84 3.65
C LEU A 170 -16.58 4.77 3.90
N PRO A 171 -16.38 6.10 3.93
CA PRO A 171 -17.48 7.06 4.19
C PRO A 171 -18.58 6.99 3.12
N ALA A 172 -19.72 7.57 3.42
CA ALA A 172 -20.76 7.83 2.43
C ALA A 172 -20.29 8.84 1.38
N LYS A 173 -20.84 8.76 0.17
CA LYS A 173 -20.54 9.62 -0.99
C LYS A 173 -19.13 9.45 -1.57
N VAL A 174 -18.50 8.31 -1.32
CA VAL A 174 -17.25 7.91 -1.95
C VAL A 174 -17.57 7.09 -3.20
N ASN A 175 -16.82 7.27 -4.27
CA ASN A 175 -17.03 6.51 -5.51
C ASN A 175 -16.80 5.01 -5.26
N LEU A 176 -17.68 4.18 -5.83
CA LEU A 176 -17.64 2.73 -5.65
C LEU A 176 -16.37 2.06 -6.19
N MET A 177 -15.64 2.71 -7.10
CA MET A 177 -14.35 2.21 -7.59
C MET A 177 -13.28 2.04 -6.49
N TYR A 178 -13.46 2.68 -5.35
CA TYR A 178 -12.56 2.59 -4.20
C TYR A 178 -12.98 1.55 -3.17
N ASN A 179 -14.09 0.86 -3.44
CA ASN A 179 -14.61 -0.16 -2.56
C ASN A 179 -13.87 -1.49 -2.70
N ASN A 180 -13.76 -2.24 -1.59
CA ASN A 180 -13.18 -3.60 -1.56
C ASN A 180 -11.79 -3.71 -2.19
N ARG A 181 -10.95 -2.67 -2.04
CA ARG A 181 -9.57 -2.71 -2.50
C ARG A 181 -8.66 -3.33 -1.43
N GLU A 182 -7.51 -3.82 -1.86
CA GLU A 182 -6.50 -4.38 -0.95
C GLU A 182 -5.98 -3.34 0.06
N PRO A 183 -5.44 -3.76 1.23
CA PRO A 183 -4.94 -2.85 2.26
C PRO A 183 -3.90 -1.85 1.77
N ARG A 184 -3.00 -2.25 0.86
CA ARG A 184 -1.97 -1.36 0.28
C ARG A 184 -2.57 -0.18 -0.48
N PHE A 185 -3.72 -0.38 -1.13
CA PHE A 185 -4.44 0.71 -1.77
C PHE A 185 -4.80 1.80 -0.77
N TYR A 186 -5.47 1.44 0.30
CA TYR A 186 -5.92 2.41 1.31
C TYR A 186 -4.77 3.07 2.08
N ALA A 187 -3.63 2.41 2.17
CA ALA A 187 -2.43 2.96 2.79
C ALA A 187 -1.68 3.96 1.89
N SER A 188 -1.79 3.80 0.55
CA SER A 188 -0.95 4.53 -0.41
C SER A 188 -1.70 5.57 -1.22
N ILE A 189 -3.01 5.38 -1.44
CA ILE A 189 -3.82 6.20 -2.35
C ILE A 189 -4.79 7.07 -1.55
N ALA A 190 -4.60 8.37 -1.65
CA ALA A 190 -5.57 9.32 -1.18
C ALA A 190 -6.60 9.61 -2.30
N TYR A 191 -7.86 9.46 -1.99
CA TYR A 191 -8.98 9.67 -2.92
C TYR A 191 -10.03 10.61 -2.29
N ASN A 192 -10.95 11.10 -3.10
CA ASN A 192 -12.01 11.97 -2.60
C ASN A 192 -12.89 11.22 -1.57
N GLY A 193 -12.95 11.75 -0.35
CA GLY A 193 -13.65 11.13 0.78
C GLY A 193 -12.79 10.17 1.61
N SER A 194 -11.50 9.98 1.28
CA SER A 194 -10.60 9.23 2.17
C SER A 194 -10.45 9.96 3.51
N VAL A 195 -10.40 9.19 4.58
CA VAL A 195 -10.14 9.71 5.93
C VAL A 195 -8.65 10.00 6.04
N TRP A 196 -8.31 11.25 6.24
CA TRP A 196 -6.98 11.67 6.62
C TRP A 196 -6.92 11.72 8.14
N GLU A 197 -5.99 11.01 8.73
CA GLU A 197 -5.63 11.25 10.11
C GLU A 197 -5.01 12.65 10.14
N ALA A 198 -5.82 13.64 10.48
CA ALA A 198 -5.27 14.92 10.85
C ALA A 198 -4.37 14.64 12.05
N SER A 199 -3.06 14.67 11.86
CA SER A 199 -2.19 14.92 12.99
C SER A 199 -2.76 16.17 13.63
N SER A 200 -3.22 16.07 14.86
CA SER A 200 -3.56 17.22 15.67
C SER A 200 -2.28 17.98 15.97
N ALA A 201 -1.69 18.58 14.96
CA ALA A 201 -0.88 19.74 15.14
C ALA A 201 -1.88 20.87 15.44
N SER A 202 -2.37 20.83 16.66
CA SER A 202 -2.82 22.03 17.33
C SER A 202 -1.62 22.99 17.35
N GLU A 203 -1.66 23.94 16.44
CA GLU A 203 -1.05 25.25 16.68
C GLU A 203 -1.81 26.27 15.86
#